data_37700f52588af7d8904d095f8564121d
#
_entry.id   37700f52588af7d8904d095f8564121d
#
_cell.length_a   1.000
_cell.length_b   1.000
_cell.length_c   1.000
_cell.angle_alpha   90.00
_cell.angle_beta   90.00
_cell.angle_gamma   90.00
#
_symmetry.space_group_name_H-M   'P 1'
#
loop_
_entity.id
_entity.type
_entity.pdbx_description
1 polymer ?
#
loop_
_entity_poly.entity_id
_entity_poly.type
_entity_poly.pdbx_seq_one_letter_code
_entity_poly.pdbx_strand_id
1 'polypeptide(L)' 'MENQFEDLKDSTQQIIDLIALNQTKEANNKLQEVSEKLDEILDHTDDDEELMQISHYQVLLNQLYLKINPEE' A
#
# COMPACT_ATOMS: atom_id res chain seq x y z
N MET A 1 -9.99 1.61 19.33
CA MET A 1 -10.59 1.04 18.13
C MET A 1 -9.60 1.06 16.98
N GLU A 2 -9.45 -0.05 16.33
CA GLU A 2 -8.48 -0.13 15.25
C GLU A 2 -9.02 0.52 13.99
N ASN A 3 -8.15 1.25 13.34
CA ASN A 3 -8.45 1.89 12.08
C ASN A 3 -7.70 1.13 10.99
N GLN A 4 -8.44 0.62 9.99
CA GLN A 4 -7.80 -0.14 8.92
C GLN A 4 -6.77 0.70 8.18
N PHE A 5 -6.94 2.01 8.14
CA PHE A 5 -5.97 2.88 7.47
C PHE A 5 -4.69 3.05 8.28
N GLU A 6 -4.74 2.86 9.58
CA GLU A 6 -3.51 2.84 10.38
C GLU A 6 -2.66 1.63 10.05
N ASP A 7 -3.29 0.47 9.87
CA ASP A 7 -2.59 -0.73 9.45
C ASP A 7 -1.94 -0.53 8.07
N LEU A 8 -2.67 0.11 7.17
CA LEU A 8 -2.14 0.39 5.84
C LEU A 8 -0.95 1.35 5.92
N LYS A 9 -1.06 2.34 6.77
CA LYS A 9 0.02 3.30 6.95
C LYS A 9 1.28 2.60 7.45
N ASP A 10 1.14 1.76 8.45
CA ASP A 10 2.28 1.01 8.99
C ASP A 10 2.89 0.08 7.94
N SER A 11 2.04 -0.63 7.21
CA SER A 11 2.51 -1.53 6.17
C SER A 11 3.22 -0.79 5.06
N THR A 12 2.68 0.36 4.67
CA THR A 12 3.30 1.20 3.65
C THR A 12 4.68 1.67 4.10
N GLN A 13 4.79 2.06 5.37
CA GLN A 13 6.08 2.46 5.90
C GLN A 13 7.08 1.30 5.88
N GLN A 14 6.62 0.10 6.17
CA GLN A 14 7.48 -1.08 6.09
C GLN A 14 8.00 -1.30 4.67
N ILE A 15 7.14 -1.08 3.67
CA ILE A 15 7.57 -1.21 2.28
C ILE A 15 8.68 -0.20 1.98
N ILE A 16 8.50 1.03 2.41
CA ILE A 16 9.51 2.08 2.20
C ILE A 16 10.83 1.68 2.85
N ASP A 17 10.77 1.16 4.07
CA ASP A 17 11.97 0.71 4.78
C ASP A 17 12.66 -0.43 4.03
N LEU A 18 11.89 -1.37 3.52
CA LEU A 18 12.44 -2.50 2.79
C LEU A 18 13.12 -2.04 1.49
N ILE A 19 12.53 -1.07 0.82
CA ILE A 19 13.14 -0.51 -0.38
C ILE A 19 14.47 0.16 -0.03
N ALA A 20 14.50 0.90 1.07
CA ALA A 20 15.72 1.58 1.52
C ALA A 20 16.83 0.59 1.84
N LEU A 21 16.46 -0.61 2.28
CA LEU A 21 17.42 -1.66 2.61
C LEU A 21 17.76 -2.55 1.42
N ASN A 22 17.25 -2.24 0.25
CA ASN A 22 17.43 -3.03 -0.97
C ASN A 22 16.84 -4.42 -0.89
N GLN A 23 15.86 -4.63 -0.04
CA GLN A 23 15.16 -5.90 0.08
C GLN A 23 13.94 -5.89 -0.82
N THR A 24 14.18 -5.88 -2.12
CA THR A 24 13.11 -5.66 -3.10
C THR A 24 12.13 -6.80 -3.17
N LYS A 25 12.58 -8.03 -2.96
CA LYS A 25 11.67 -9.17 -2.99
C LYS A 25 10.65 -9.09 -1.85
N GLU A 26 11.12 -8.77 -0.65
CA GLU A 26 10.22 -8.62 0.49
C GLU A 26 9.33 -7.41 0.33
N ALA A 27 9.87 -6.33 -0.23
CA ALA A 27 9.08 -5.13 -0.50
C ALA A 27 7.94 -5.44 -1.47
N ASN A 28 8.22 -6.22 -2.53
CA ASN A 28 7.19 -6.63 -3.48
C ASN A 28 6.10 -7.47 -2.81
N ASN A 29 6.50 -8.40 -1.97
CA ASN A 29 5.54 -9.26 -1.26
C ASN A 29 4.64 -8.43 -0.36
N LYS A 30 5.22 -7.49 0.35
CA LYS A 30 4.44 -6.64 1.25
C LYS A 30 3.53 -5.71 0.46
N LEU A 31 4.03 -5.18 -0.64
CA LEU A 31 3.25 -4.32 -1.52
C LEU A 31 2.00 -5.04 -2.02
N GLN A 32 2.16 -6.30 -2.42
CA GLN A 32 1.04 -7.08 -2.90
C GLN A 32 0.01 -7.31 -1.80
N GLU A 33 0.48 -7.61 -0.58
CA GLU A 33 -0.43 -7.77 0.56
C GLU A 33 -1.25 -6.51 0.79
N VAL A 34 -0.60 -5.37 0.76
CA VAL A 34 -1.28 -4.09 1.02
C VAL A 34 -2.26 -3.78 -0.10
N SER A 35 -1.89 -4.06 -1.33
CA SER A 35 -2.79 -3.86 -2.47
C SER A 35 -4.06 -4.69 -2.34
N GLU A 36 -3.91 -5.95 -1.94
CA GLU A 36 -5.06 -6.83 -1.75
C GLU A 36 -5.95 -6.33 -0.63
N LYS A 37 -5.33 -5.83 0.44
CA LYS A 37 -6.10 -5.28 1.54
C LYS A 37 -6.87 -4.04 1.13
N LEU A 38 -6.26 -3.19 0.33
CA LEU A 38 -6.94 -2.01 -0.20
C LEU A 38 -8.14 -2.40 -1.06
N ASP A 39 -7.97 -3.40 -1.91
CA ASP A 39 -9.06 -3.87 -2.75
C ASP A 39 -10.22 -4.37 -1.89
N GLU A 40 -9.90 -5.08 -0.82
CA GLU A 40 -10.92 -5.59 0.09
C GLU A 40 -11.68 -4.46 0.76
N ILE A 41 -10.95 -3.43 1.21
CA ILE A 41 -11.58 -2.28 1.84
C ILE A 41 -12.47 -1.56 0.82
N LEU A 42 -11.98 -1.42 -0.41
CA LEU A 42 -12.73 -0.76 -1.47
C LEU A 42 -14.06 -1.47 -1.75
N ASP A 43 -14.05 -2.79 -1.70
CA ASP A 43 -15.26 -3.56 -1.94
C ASP A 43 -16.33 -3.33 -0.88
N HIS A 44 -15.93 -2.92 0.32
CA HIS A 44 -16.83 -2.80 1.45
C HIS A 44 -17.13 -1.36 1.86
N THR A 45 -16.50 -0.40 1.23
CA THR A 45 -16.69 0.98 1.63
C THR A 45 -17.63 1.72 0.68
N ASP A 46 -18.45 2.59 1.26
CA ASP A 46 -19.27 3.52 0.47
C ASP A 46 -19.17 4.93 1.04
N ASP A 47 -18.13 5.18 1.84
CA ASP A 47 -17.86 6.47 2.42
C ASP A 47 -16.91 7.25 1.50
N ASP A 48 -17.30 8.47 1.14
CA ASP A 48 -16.50 9.28 0.20
C ASP A 48 -15.10 9.56 0.75
N GLU A 49 -14.98 9.82 2.05
CA GLU A 49 -13.68 10.11 2.64
C GLU A 49 -12.78 8.89 2.57
N GLU A 50 -13.34 7.72 2.82
CA GLU A 50 -12.57 6.48 2.71
C GLU A 50 -12.16 6.22 1.29
N LEU A 51 -13.04 6.50 0.33
CA LEU A 51 -12.69 6.33 -1.08
C LEU A 51 -11.53 7.23 -1.47
N MET A 52 -11.51 8.44 -0.96
CA MET A 52 -10.39 9.35 -1.21
C MET A 52 -9.08 8.81 -0.65
N GLN A 53 -9.13 8.28 0.56
CA GLN A 53 -7.94 7.70 1.17
C GLN A 53 -7.45 6.48 0.40
N ILE A 54 -8.38 5.63 -0.04
CA ILE A 54 -8.03 4.47 -0.83
C ILE A 54 -7.33 4.89 -2.11
N SER A 55 -7.86 5.88 -2.80
CA SER A 55 -7.24 6.41 -4.02
C SER A 55 -5.83 6.91 -3.74
N HIS A 56 -5.66 7.62 -2.63
CA HIS A 56 -4.35 8.12 -2.25
C HIS A 56 -3.35 6.99 -2.06
N TYR A 57 -3.78 5.94 -1.35
CA TYR A 57 -2.90 4.79 -1.14
C TYR A 57 -2.60 4.05 -2.42
N GLN A 58 -3.59 3.96 -3.32
CA GLN A 58 -3.35 3.31 -4.61
C GLN A 58 -2.27 4.02 -5.42
N VAL A 59 -2.31 5.35 -5.44
CA VAL A 59 -1.28 6.13 -6.12
C VAL A 59 0.07 5.91 -5.45
N LEU A 60 0.10 5.95 -4.12
CA LEU A 60 1.32 5.77 -3.37
C LEU A 60 1.93 4.39 -3.62
N LEU A 61 1.10 3.35 -3.57
CA LEU A 61 1.58 2.00 -3.82
C LEU A 61 2.11 1.83 -5.23
N ASN A 62 1.46 2.49 -6.21
CA ASN A 62 1.94 2.45 -7.57
C ASN A 62 3.32 3.09 -7.70
N GLN A 63 3.53 4.20 -7.00
CA GLN A 63 4.84 4.86 -6.99
C GLN A 63 5.89 3.96 -6.35
N LEU A 64 5.54 3.28 -5.28
CA LEU A 64 6.46 2.36 -4.63
C LEU A 64 6.78 1.17 -5.53
N TYR A 65 5.77 0.68 -6.24
CA TYR A 65 5.98 -0.40 -7.20
C TYR A 65 7.01 0.00 -8.26
N LEU A 66 6.90 1.22 -8.75
CA LEU A 66 7.84 1.70 -9.77
C LEU A 66 9.24 1.85 -9.21
N LYS A 67 9.37 2.15 -7.94
CA LYS A 67 10.69 2.20 -7.31
C LYS A 67 11.32 0.82 -7.17
N ILE A 68 10.49 -0.18 -6.91
CA ILE A 68 10.97 -1.55 -6.78
C ILE A 68 11.29 -2.13 -8.16
N ASN A 69 10.49 -1.78 -9.17
CA ASN A 69 10.61 -2.33 -10.52
C ASN A 69 10.79 -1.20 -11.54
N PRO A 70 11.92 -0.50 -11.50
CA PRO A 70 12.09 0.71 -12.33
C PRO A 70 12.18 0.46 -13.82
N GLU A 71 12.34 -0.79 -14.22
CA GLU A 71 12.50 -1.11 -15.63
C GLU A 71 11.21 -1.54 -16.30
N GLU A 72 10.14 -1.50 -15.58
CA GLU A 72 8.84 -1.87 -16.14
C GLU A 72 8.24 -0.80 -17.00
#